data_7935457068cdc5f5755e6d2f35aff77f
#
_entry.id   7935457068cdc5f5755e6d2f35aff77f
#
_cell.length_a   1.000
_cell.length_b   1.000
_cell.length_c   1.000
_cell.angle_alpha   90.00
_cell.angle_beta   90.00
_cell.angle_gamma   90.00
#
_symmetry.space_group_name_H-M   'P 1'
#
loop_
_entity.id
_entity.type
_entity.pdbx_description
1 polymer ?
#
loop_
_entity_poly.entity_id
_entity_poly.type
_entity_poly.pdbx_seq_one_letter_code
_entity_poly.pdbx_strand_id
1 'polypeptide(L)'
;YILWNNYYEYSFSQTDKIDFYITATDAQNQLMRQQFKKYCGKEPNIVTIPVGSLDELKYPDKPRKRHSIITASRLAAEKHCDWIVEAVVKAKAQVPDISLDIYGKGGDEGKLRGLIDRLGCQDYVRLMGQQQLDRVYIGYDAYVAASQSEGFGLTLLEAVGSGLPIIGFDVRYGNQTFIEDGENGYKIPITDEMDQKEKINLLAKNIVKMFTQDDMDAFSAHSYEKARGYL
;
A
#
# COMPACT_ATOMS: atom_id res chain seq x y z
N TYR A 1 18.10 0.11 -3.10
CA TYR A 1 18.37 -1.34 -3.10
C TYR A 1 17.36 -2.03 -2.23
N ILE A 2 16.43 -2.81 -2.83
CA ILE A 2 15.59 -3.75 -2.11
C ILE A 2 16.47 -4.94 -1.79
N LEU A 3 16.96 -5.03 -0.56
CA LEU A 3 17.75 -6.17 -0.12
C LEU A 3 16.79 -7.33 0.13
N TRP A 4 16.68 -8.24 -0.83
CA TRP A 4 16.01 -9.53 -0.66
C TRP A 4 16.79 -10.37 0.35
N ASN A 5 16.11 -11.16 1.14
CA ASN A 5 16.66 -11.91 2.30
C ASN A 5 17.95 -12.71 2.02
N ASN A 6 18.28 -13.02 0.79
CA ASN A 6 19.41 -13.88 0.41
C ASN A 6 20.69 -13.12 0.03
N TYR A 7 20.71 -11.78 0.05
CA TYR A 7 21.86 -10.97 -0.36
C TYR A 7 22.58 -10.26 0.79
N TYR A 8 22.18 -10.52 2.03
CA TYR A 8 22.74 -9.79 3.18
C TYR A 8 24.24 -10.02 3.38
N GLU A 9 24.74 -11.23 3.19
CA GLU A 9 26.19 -11.51 3.33
C GLU A 9 27.03 -10.65 2.38
N TYR A 10 26.60 -10.52 1.10
CA TYR A 10 27.28 -9.67 0.14
C TYR A 10 27.17 -8.18 0.48
N SER A 11 26.02 -7.74 0.92
CA SER A 11 25.77 -6.33 1.26
C SER A 11 26.59 -5.87 2.47
N PHE A 12 26.95 -6.79 3.36
CA PHE A 12 27.72 -6.48 4.58
C PHE A 12 29.20 -6.84 4.49
N SER A 13 29.68 -7.38 3.36
CA SER A 13 31.07 -7.80 3.20
C SER A 13 32.11 -6.66 3.24
N GLN A 14 31.69 -5.40 3.04
CA GLN A 14 32.57 -4.22 2.98
C GLN A 14 32.10 -3.11 3.93
N THR A 15 31.49 -3.46 5.05
CA THR A 15 30.90 -2.51 6.00
C THR A 15 31.93 -1.57 6.63
N ASP A 16 33.17 -1.98 6.73
CA ASP A 16 34.30 -1.18 7.22
C ASP A 16 34.75 -0.07 6.24
N LYS A 17 34.27 -0.09 5.02
CA LYS A 17 34.53 0.92 3.98
C LYS A 17 33.35 1.89 3.79
N ILE A 18 32.30 1.76 4.60
CA ILE A 18 31.09 2.56 4.48
C ILE A 18 30.91 3.40 5.74
N ASP A 19 30.94 4.72 5.58
CA ASP A 19 30.82 5.66 6.69
C ASP A 19 29.41 5.70 7.26
N PHE A 20 28.37 5.66 6.39
CA PHE A 20 26.98 5.59 6.81
C PHE A 20 26.07 4.99 5.72
N TYR A 21 24.93 4.48 6.15
CA TYR A 21 23.88 3.95 5.30
C TYR A 21 22.68 4.88 5.32
N ILE A 22 21.98 4.97 4.19
CA ILE A 22 20.72 5.71 4.08
C ILE A 22 19.59 4.71 3.85
N THR A 23 18.55 4.80 4.66
CA THR A 23 17.31 4.05 4.48
C THR A 23 16.16 5.00 4.17
N ALA A 24 15.16 4.51 3.47
CA ALA A 24 14.01 5.32 3.08
C ALA A 24 12.92 5.39 4.16
N THR A 25 12.90 4.42 5.08
CA THR A 25 11.90 4.32 6.15
C THR A 25 12.55 3.88 7.46
N ASP A 26 11.91 4.21 8.59
CA ASP A 26 12.36 3.75 9.89
C ASP A 26 12.20 2.23 10.06
N ALA A 27 11.19 1.63 9.45
CA ALA A 27 11.05 0.17 9.41
C ALA A 27 12.25 -0.49 8.72
N GLN A 28 12.74 0.09 7.61
CA GLN A 28 13.95 -0.38 6.95
C GLN A 28 15.20 -0.15 7.81
N ASN A 29 15.31 1.00 8.48
CA ASN A 29 16.41 1.32 9.40
C ASN A 29 16.50 0.28 10.52
N GLN A 30 15.40 0.02 11.21
CA GLN A 30 15.33 -0.97 12.30
C GLN A 30 15.74 -2.37 11.84
N LEU A 31 15.20 -2.83 10.69
CA LEU A 31 15.58 -4.13 10.16
C LEU A 31 17.06 -4.19 9.81
N MET A 32 17.60 -3.15 9.20
CA MET A 32 19.02 -3.08 8.84
C MET A 32 19.92 -3.13 10.08
N ARG A 33 19.58 -2.45 11.19
CA ARG A 33 20.31 -2.55 12.47
C ARG A 33 20.32 -3.98 13.01
N GLN A 34 19.15 -4.66 12.99
CA GLN A 34 19.05 -6.05 13.41
C GLN A 34 19.97 -6.97 12.59
N GLN A 35 20.01 -6.76 11.28
CA GLN A 35 20.85 -7.52 10.36
C GLN A 35 22.34 -7.26 10.62
N PHE A 36 22.73 -6.00 10.78
CA PHE A 36 24.13 -5.66 11.13
C PHE A 36 24.59 -6.31 12.43
N LYS A 37 23.74 -6.27 13.46
CA LYS A 37 24.02 -6.92 14.73
C LYS A 37 24.20 -8.43 14.55
N LYS A 38 23.34 -9.05 13.73
CA LYS A 38 23.36 -10.50 13.47
C LYS A 38 24.60 -10.94 12.68
N TYR A 39 24.96 -10.23 11.61
CA TYR A 39 25.98 -10.67 10.65
C TYR A 39 27.35 -10.04 10.87
N CYS A 40 27.42 -8.85 11.47
CA CYS A 40 28.66 -8.10 11.65
C CYS A 40 29.06 -7.88 13.10
N GLY A 41 28.15 -8.12 14.05
CA GLY A 41 28.38 -7.86 15.48
C GLY A 41 28.65 -6.39 15.82
N LYS A 42 28.33 -5.47 14.90
CA LYS A 42 28.56 -4.01 15.04
C LYS A 42 27.26 -3.25 14.94
N GLU A 43 27.22 -2.06 15.51
CA GLU A 43 26.15 -1.10 15.27
C GLU A 43 26.50 -0.26 14.04
N PRO A 44 25.62 -0.19 13.04
CA PRO A 44 25.86 0.62 11.85
C PRO A 44 25.48 2.09 12.08
N ASN A 45 26.16 2.98 11.39
CA ASN A 45 25.72 4.36 11.27
C ASN A 45 24.66 4.45 10.16
N ILE A 46 23.36 4.52 10.56
CA ILE A 46 22.23 4.55 9.61
C ILE A 46 21.42 5.81 9.84
N VAL A 47 21.10 6.50 8.74
CA VAL A 47 20.23 7.66 8.69
C VAL A 47 18.98 7.32 7.87
N THR A 48 17.80 7.65 8.36
CA THR A 48 16.56 7.57 7.57
C THR A 48 16.35 8.88 6.84
N ILE A 49 16.27 8.80 5.50
CA ILE A 49 15.92 9.93 4.62
C ILE A 49 14.80 9.44 3.71
N PRO A 50 13.56 9.90 3.90
CA PRO A 50 12.45 9.53 3.04
C PRO A 50 12.74 9.87 1.56
N VAL A 51 12.38 8.97 0.64
CA VAL A 51 12.58 9.20 -0.81
C VAL A 51 11.46 10.04 -1.42
N GLY A 52 10.44 10.38 -0.65
CA GLY A 52 9.34 11.24 -1.07
C GLY A 52 8.88 12.12 0.07
N SER A 53 8.42 13.30 -0.28
CA SER A 53 7.75 14.25 0.58
C SER A 53 6.48 14.74 -0.09
N LEU A 54 5.62 15.40 0.67
CA LEU A 54 4.41 16.06 0.19
C LEU A 54 4.66 17.56 0.16
N ASP A 55 4.21 18.23 -0.91
CA ASP A 55 4.20 19.69 -0.96
C ASP A 55 3.10 20.26 -0.05
N GLU A 56 1.97 19.56 0.03
CA GLU A 56 0.81 19.93 0.82
C GLU A 56 -0.09 18.73 1.13
N LEU A 57 -0.93 18.84 2.16
CA LEU A 57 -2.06 17.93 2.37
C LEU A 57 -3.21 18.33 1.43
N LYS A 58 -3.88 17.31 0.84
CA LYS A 58 -4.95 17.54 -0.13
C LYS A 58 -6.30 17.18 0.46
N TYR A 59 -7.15 18.17 0.59
CA TYR A 59 -8.49 18.01 1.13
C TYR A 59 -9.53 17.91 0.01
N PRO A 60 -10.62 17.14 0.20
CA PRO A 60 -11.66 17.01 -0.80
C PRO A 60 -12.44 18.32 -0.96
N ASP A 61 -12.65 18.76 -2.20
CA ASP A 61 -13.46 19.95 -2.55
C ASP A 61 -14.96 19.63 -2.52
N LYS A 62 -15.31 18.36 -2.59
CA LYS A 62 -16.67 17.81 -2.64
C LYS A 62 -16.74 16.57 -1.79
N PRO A 63 -17.94 16.13 -1.35
CA PRO A 63 -18.09 14.83 -0.71
C PRO A 63 -17.47 13.71 -1.58
N ARG A 64 -16.70 12.85 -0.94
CA ARG A 64 -16.09 11.68 -1.61
C ARG A 64 -17.19 10.77 -2.15
N LYS A 65 -16.87 10.05 -3.22
CA LYS A 65 -17.76 9.03 -3.74
C LYS A 65 -17.82 7.88 -2.74
N ARG A 66 -18.97 7.65 -2.16
CA ARG A 66 -19.18 6.63 -1.13
C ARG A 66 -18.73 5.24 -1.60
N HIS A 67 -18.08 4.50 -0.70
CA HIS A 67 -17.59 3.14 -0.90
C HIS A 67 -16.71 2.98 -2.15
N SER A 68 -15.99 4.04 -2.50
CA SER A 68 -15.08 4.01 -3.65
C SER A 68 -13.65 3.70 -3.23
N ILE A 69 -13.04 2.79 -3.95
CA ILE A 69 -11.67 2.36 -3.76
C ILE A 69 -10.82 2.85 -4.93
N ILE A 70 -9.66 3.37 -4.62
CA ILE A 70 -8.58 3.59 -5.58
C ILE A 70 -7.41 2.66 -5.28
N THR A 71 -6.78 2.14 -6.32
CA THR A 71 -5.41 1.62 -6.27
C THR A 71 -4.59 2.22 -7.39
N ALA A 72 -3.34 2.53 -7.12
CA ALA A 72 -2.45 3.15 -8.09
C ALA A 72 -1.06 2.49 -8.02
N SER A 73 -0.66 1.87 -9.11
CA SER A 73 0.63 1.18 -9.18
C SER A 73 1.01 0.86 -10.62
N ARG A 74 2.24 0.43 -10.82
CA ARG A 74 2.59 -0.29 -12.03
C ARG A 74 1.77 -1.59 -12.11
N LEU A 75 1.14 -1.89 -13.25
CA LEU A 75 0.35 -3.12 -13.43
C LEU A 75 1.30 -4.30 -13.72
N ALA A 76 1.80 -4.89 -12.67
CA ALA A 76 2.78 -5.96 -12.68
C ALA A 76 2.43 -7.01 -11.61
N ALA A 77 2.88 -8.25 -11.81
CA ALA A 77 2.48 -9.40 -11.00
C ALA A 77 2.67 -9.18 -9.49
N GLU A 78 3.77 -8.53 -9.08
CA GLU A 78 4.08 -8.26 -7.67
C GLU A 78 3.13 -7.26 -6.98
N LYS A 79 2.30 -6.55 -7.76
CA LYS A 79 1.30 -5.59 -7.25
C LYS A 79 -0.06 -6.23 -6.99
N HIS A 80 -0.28 -7.42 -7.52
CA HIS A 80 -1.50 -8.22 -7.29
C HIS A 80 -2.81 -7.44 -7.40
N CYS A 81 -2.94 -6.57 -8.44
CA CYS A 81 -4.18 -5.86 -8.71
C CYS A 81 -5.35 -6.82 -8.99
N ASP A 82 -5.08 -8.01 -9.49
CA ASP A 82 -6.03 -9.12 -9.64
C ASP A 82 -6.68 -9.52 -8.31
N TRP A 83 -5.90 -9.60 -7.24
CA TRP A 83 -6.44 -9.91 -5.90
C TRP A 83 -7.36 -8.82 -5.37
N ILE A 84 -7.04 -7.54 -5.67
CA ILE A 84 -7.92 -6.43 -5.30
C ILE A 84 -9.25 -6.54 -6.04
N VAL A 85 -9.23 -6.82 -7.36
CA VAL A 85 -10.44 -7.05 -8.15
C VAL A 85 -11.31 -8.17 -7.55
N GLU A 86 -10.71 -9.34 -7.28
CA GLU A 86 -11.43 -10.46 -6.69
C GLU A 86 -11.97 -10.15 -5.28
N ALA A 87 -11.21 -9.41 -4.46
CA ALA A 87 -11.64 -9.00 -3.13
C ALA A 87 -12.85 -8.05 -3.19
N VAL A 88 -12.85 -7.08 -4.11
CA VAL A 88 -13.96 -6.14 -4.32
C VAL A 88 -15.20 -6.88 -4.84
N VAL A 89 -15.04 -7.84 -5.75
CA VAL A 89 -16.17 -8.69 -6.21
C VAL A 89 -16.79 -9.46 -5.04
N LYS A 90 -15.96 -10.00 -4.13
CA LYS A 90 -16.48 -10.67 -2.92
C LYS A 90 -17.17 -9.70 -1.96
N ALA A 91 -16.62 -8.50 -1.79
CA ALA A 91 -17.18 -7.48 -0.90
C ALA A 91 -18.53 -6.92 -1.41
N LYS A 92 -18.78 -6.98 -2.73
CA LYS A 92 -20.00 -6.46 -3.38
C LYS A 92 -21.31 -6.95 -2.78
N ALA A 93 -21.32 -8.19 -2.27
CA ALA A 93 -22.53 -8.77 -1.65
C ALA A 93 -22.93 -8.06 -0.35
N GLN A 94 -21.99 -7.45 0.37
CA GLN A 94 -22.24 -6.76 1.64
C GLN A 94 -22.14 -5.23 1.52
N VAL A 95 -21.48 -4.74 0.46
CA VAL A 95 -21.34 -3.32 0.12
C VAL A 95 -21.82 -3.12 -1.32
N PRO A 96 -23.15 -3.03 -1.56
CA PRO A 96 -23.71 -3.09 -2.92
C PRO A 96 -23.31 -1.94 -3.85
N ASP A 97 -22.91 -0.80 -3.33
CA ASP A 97 -22.48 0.39 -4.07
C ASP A 97 -20.95 0.54 -4.17
N ILE A 98 -20.19 -0.51 -3.74
CA ILE A 98 -18.72 -0.51 -3.86
C ILE A 98 -18.26 -0.34 -5.29
N SER A 99 -17.17 0.42 -5.47
CA SER A 99 -16.49 0.56 -6.75
C SER A 99 -14.97 0.59 -6.60
N LEU A 100 -14.27 0.17 -7.65
CA LEU A 100 -12.81 0.15 -7.70
C LEU A 100 -12.32 0.79 -9.00
N ASP A 101 -11.42 1.75 -8.88
CA ASP A 101 -10.69 2.33 -9.98
C ASP A 101 -9.19 2.01 -9.85
N ILE A 102 -8.62 1.42 -10.89
CA ILE A 102 -7.22 0.98 -10.94
C ILE A 102 -6.45 1.90 -11.87
N TYR A 103 -5.52 2.66 -11.30
CA TYR A 103 -4.66 3.58 -12.03
C TYR A 103 -3.27 2.98 -12.26
N GLY A 104 -2.77 3.17 -13.46
CA GLY A 104 -1.44 2.73 -13.86
C GLY A 104 -1.41 2.04 -15.20
N LYS A 105 -0.23 1.59 -15.58
CA LYS A 105 0.01 0.78 -16.77
C LYS A 105 1.03 -0.31 -16.48
N GLY A 106 1.05 -1.37 -17.29
CA GLY A 106 2.04 -2.44 -17.16
C GLY A 106 1.65 -3.70 -17.90
N GLY A 107 2.48 -4.72 -17.77
CA GLY A 107 2.32 -5.98 -18.51
C GLY A 107 1.06 -6.77 -18.16
N ASP A 108 0.48 -6.55 -16.98
CA ASP A 108 -0.70 -7.28 -16.52
C ASP A 108 -2.03 -6.63 -16.92
N GLU A 109 -2.03 -5.49 -17.66
CA GLU A 109 -3.28 -4.80 -18.07
C GLU A 109 -4.23 -5.73 -18.82
N GLY A 110 -3.72 -6.52 -19.78
CA GLY A 110 -4.54 -7.46 -20.55
C GLY A 110 -5.14 -8.57 -19.69
N LYS A 111 -4.39 -9.06 -18.72
CA LYS A 111 -4.87 -10.07 -17.74
C LYS A 111 -5.97 -9.50 -16.85
N LEU A 112 -5.79 -8.28 -16.36
CA LEU A 112 -6.78 -7.58 -15.53
C LEU A 112 -8.07 -7.32 -16.29
N ARG A 113 -7.98 -6.86 -17.54
CA ARG A 113 -9.14 -6.68 -18.42
C ARG A 113 -9.90 -7.99 -18.60
N GLY A 114 -9.21 -9.08 -18.96
CA GLY A 114 -9.82 -10.39 -19.08
C GLY A 114 -10.38 -10.96 -17.76
N LEU A 115 -9.81 -10.61 -16.62
CA LEU A 115 -10.36 -10.97 -15.29
C LEU A 115 -11.67 -10.22 -15.02
N ILE A 116 -11.69 -8.90 -15.24
CA ILE A 116 -12.87 -8.03 -15.06
C ILE A 116 -14.03 -8.54 -15.93
N ASP A 117 -13.74 -8.86 -17.21
CA ASP A 117 -14.74 -9.40 -18.14
C ASP A 117 -15.27 -10.76 -17.68
N ARG A 118 -14.40 -11.67 -17.28
CA ARG A 118 -14.77 -13.01 -16.79
C ARG A 118 -15.62 -12.95 -15.51
N LEU A 119 -15.36 -12.00 -14.63
CA LEU A 119 -16.10 -11.81 -13.40
C LEU A 119 -17.36 -10.96 -13.58
N GLY A 120 -17.59 -10.37 -14.76
CA GLY A 120 -18.76 -9.54 -15.06
C GLY A 120 -18.86 -8.30 -14.17
N CYS A 121 -17.72 -7.67 -13.84
CA CYS A 121 -17.68 -6.57 -12.88
C CYS A 121 -17.33 -5.19 -13.49
N GLN A 122 -17.46 -5.03 -14.82
CA GLN A 122 -17.12 -3.82 -15.56
C GLN A 122 -17.88 -2.57 -15.11
N ASP A 123 -19.07 -2.75 -14.57
CA ASP A 123 -19.92 -1.64 -14.12
C ASP A 123 -19.34 -0.92 -12.87
N TYR A 124 -18.51 -1.61 -12.08
CA TYR A 124 -17.99 -1.07 -10.83
C TYR A 124 -16.47 -1.27 -10.63
N VAL A 125 -15.77 -1.95 -11.55
CA VAL A 125 -14.31 -2.10 -11.56
C VAL A 125 -13.77 -1.57 -12.87
N ARG A 126 -12.90 -0.57 -12.84
CA ARG A 126 -12.40 0.11 -14.04
C ARG A 126 -10.88 0.23 -14.06
N LEU A 127 -10.29 -0.01 -15.23
CA LEU A 127 -8.91 0.32 -15.53
C LEU A 127 -8.84 1.75 -16.09
N MET A 128 -8.24 2.66 -15.34
CA MET A 128 -8.21 4.10 -15.63
C MET A 128 -6.98 4.52 -16.44
N GLY A 129 -6.04 3.58 -16.67
CA GLY A 129 -4.78 3.87 -17.32
C GLY A 129 -3.83 4.71 -16.44
N GLN A 130 -2.72 5.15 -17.03
CA GLN A 130 -1.77 6.00 -16.34
C GLN A 130 -2.20 7.46 -16.40
N GLN A 131 -2.32 8.11 -15.25
CA GLN A 131 -2.69 9.53 -15.11
C GLN A 131 -1.83 10.20 -14.05
N GLN A 132 -1.81 11.53 -14.05
CA GLN A 132 -1.35 12.29 -12.89
C GLN A 132 -2.44 12.24 -11.81
N LEU A 133 -2.05 11.85 -10.60
CA LEU A 133 -3.00 11.55 -9.53
C LEU A 133 -3.11 12.64 -8.47
N ASP A 134 -2.47 13.77 -8.69
CA ASP A 134 -2.30 14.84 -7.72
C ASP A 134 -3.59 15.22 -6.96
N ARG A 135 -4.72 15.33 -7.65
CA ARG A 135 -6.04 15.60 -7.04
C ARG A 135 -7.05 14.46 -7.26
N VAL A 136 -6.61 13.31 -7.72
CA VAL A 136 -7.51 12.19 -7.99
C VAL A 136 -7.87 11.45 -6.72
N TYR A 137 -6.90 11.25 -5.82
CA TYR A 137 -7.11 10.53 -4.55
C TYR A 137 -8.24 11.12 -3.70
N ILE A 138 -8.36 12.44 -3.63
CA ILE A 138 -9.36 13.12 -2.78
C ILE A 138 -10.82 12.78 -3.11
N GLY A 139 -11.09 12.22 -4.29
CA GLY A 139 -12.42 11.79 -4.72
C GLY A 139 -12.85 10.41 -4.22
N TYR A 140 -11.94 9.67 -3.58
CA TYR A 140 -12.18 8.28 -3.13
C TYR A 140 -12.29 8.18 -1.62
N ASP A 141 -12.88 7.08 -1.14
CA ASP A 141 -13.04 6.80 0.30
C ASP A 141 -11.88 5.99 0.87
N ALA A 142 -11.26 5.10 0.09
CA ALA A 142 -10.18 4.25 0.57
C ALA A 142 -9.15 3.93 -0.50
N TYR A 143 -7.93 3.64 -0.06
CA TYR A 143 -6.86 3.07 -0.88
C TYR A 143 -6.63 1.61 -0.53
N VAL A 144 -6.47 0.73 -1.52
CA VAL A 144 -6.16 -0.69 -1.29
C VAL A 144 -4.88 -1.07 -2.02
N ALA A 145 -3.96 -1.74 -1.31
CA ALA A 145 -2.72 -2.27 -1.85
C ALA A 145 -2.62 -3.78 -1.55
N ALA A 146 -2.32 -4.58 -2.58
CA ALA A 146 -2.12 -6.03 -2.42
C ALA A 146 -0.69 -6.48 -2.68
N SER A 147 0.25 -5.54 -2.78
CA SER A 147 1.68 -5.85 -2.96
C SER A 147 2.19 -6.75 -1.84
N GLN A 148 3.01 -7.74 -2.18
CA GLN A 148 3.71 -8.59 -1.19
C GLN A 148 5.05 -7.99 -0.74
N SER A 149 5.45 -6.88 -1.31
CA SER A 149 6.56 -6.05 -0.84
C SER A 149 6.39 -4.63 -1.37
N GLU A 150 6.75 -3.65 -0.56
CA GLU A 150 6.69 -2.24 -0.95
C GLU A 150 7.91 -1.50 -0.38
N GLY A 151 8.75 -0.95 -1.23
CA GLY A 151 9.98 -0.29 -0.80
C GLY A 151 9.70 0.91 0.11
N PHE A 152 9.29 2.04 -0.46
CA PHE A 152 8.83 3.22 0.28
C PHE A 152 7.31 3.36 0.21
N GLY A 153 6.73 3.24 -0.98
CA GLY A 153 5.29 3.38 -1.20
C GLY A 153 4.88 4.84 -1.45
N LEU A 154 5.39 5.46 -2.50
CA LEU A 154 5.00 6.84 -2.86
C LEU A 154 3.48 6.99 -3.00
N THR A 155 2.81 6.01 -3.62
CA THR A 155 1.35 6.03 -3.76
C THR A 155 0.61 5.88 -2.42
N LEU A 156 1.23 5.23 -1.42
CA LEU A 156 0.70 5.17 -0.06
C LEU A 156 0.86 6.54 0.63
N LEU A 157 2.01 7.19 0.45
CA LEU A 157 2.24 8.54 0.94
C LEU A 157 1.22 9.53 0.34
N GLU A 158 1.02 9.49 -0.99
CA GLU A 158 0.02 10.30 -1.69
C GLU A 158 -1.40 10.04 -1.17
N ALA A 159 -1.73 8.78 -0.90
CA ALA A 159 -3.03 8.37 -0.35
C ALA A 159 -3.25 8.94 1.05
N VAL A 160 -2.31 8.78 2.00
CA VAL A 160 -2.45 9.38 3.35
C VAL A 160 -2.42 10.90 3.30
N GLY A 161 -1.63 11.51 2.39
CA GLY A 161 -1.61 12.95 2.15
C GLY A 161 -2.93 13.51 1.60
N SER A 162 -3.77 12.63 1.06
CA SER A 162 -5.13 12.92 0.60
C SER A 162 -6.19 12.46 1.61
N GLY A 163 -5.78 12.05 2.81
CA GLY A 163 -6.66 11.59 3.88
C GLY A 163 -7.38 10.28 3.57
N LEU A 164 -6.81 9.39 2.74
CA LEU A 164 -7.41 8.09 2.50
C LEU A 164 -6.98 7.08 3.57
N PRO A 165 -7.93 6.38 4.19
CA PRO A 165 -7.65 5.13 4.87
C PRO A 165 -7.05 4.11 3.93
N ILE A 166 -6.11 3.28 4.44
CA ILE A 166 -5.41 2.29 3.62
C ILE A 166 -5.68 0.87 4.11
N ILE A 167 -5.99 -0.03 3.19
CA ILE A 167 -5.97 -1.48 3.44
C ILE A 167 -4.79 -2.08 2.68
N GLY A 168 -3.93 -2.81 3.38
CA GLY A 168 -2.80 -3.48 2.76
C GLY A 168 -2.24 -4.62 3.61
N PHE A 169 -1.44 -5.49 3.01
CA PHE A 169 -0.77 -6.54 3.76
C PHE A 169 0.35 -5.99 4.64
N ASP A 170 0.62 -6.63 5.77
CA ASP A 170 1.77 -6.31 6.64
C ASP A 170 3.07 -6.78 5.98
N VAL A 171 3.54 -5.98 5.03
CA VAL A 171 4.75 -6.24 4.25
C VAL A 171 5.72 -5.07 4.34
N ARG A 172 7.00 -5.37 4.18
CA ARG A 172 8.10 -4.40 4.23
C ARG A 172 8.05 -3.51 2.98
N TYR A 173 8.27 -2.24 3.06
CA TYR A 173 8.46 -1.36 4.26
C TYR A 173 7.39 -0.27 4.24
N GLY A 174 6.87 0.09 3.04
CA GLY A 174 5.89 1.16 2.87
C GLY A 174 4.60 0.91 3.63
N ASN A 175 4.04 -0.30 3.54
CA ASN A 175 2.82 -0.65 4.26
C ASN A 175 3.03 -0.53 5.79
N GLN A 176 4.17 -0.99 6.31
CA GLN A 176 4.51 -0.86 7.73
C GLN A 176 4.73 0.59 8.15
N THR A 177 5.08 1.45 7.20
CA THR A 177 5.34 2.88 7.45
C THR A 177 4.05 3.69 7.44
N PHE A 178 3.16 3.46 6.47
CA PHE A 178 2.00 4.32 6.22
C PHE A 178 0.68 3.77 6.73
N ILE A 179 0.60 2.47 7.12
CA ILE A 179 -0.61 1.88 7.70
C ILE A 179 -0.41 1.71 9.21
N GLU A 180 -1.20 2.41 9.99
CA GLU A 180 -1.37 2.24 11.44
C GLU A 180 -2.65 1.45 11.67
N ASP A 181 -2.48 0.16 12.04
CA ASP A 181 -3.58 -0.80 12.10
C ASP A 181 -4.66 -0.39 13.08
N GLY A 182 -5.90 -0.25 12.61
CA GLY A 182 -7.04 0.20 13.39
C GLY A 182 -7.12 1.72 13.61
N GLU A 183 -6.12 2.51 13.15
CA GLU A 183 -6.09 3.96 13.30
C GLU A 183 -6.38 4.67 11.97
N ASN A 184 -5.63 4.35 10.91
CA ASN A 184 -5.86 4.90 9.57
C ASN A 184 -6.15 3.83 8.52
N GLY A 185 -6.52 2.63 8.92
CA GLY A 185 -6.86 1.53 8.03
C GLY A 185 -6.52 0.16 8.61
N TYR A 186 -6.24 -0.81 7.72
CA TYR A 186 -5.95 -2.18 8.12
C TYR A 186 -4.64 -2.70 7.52
N LYS A 187 -3.73 -3.08 8.40
CA LYS A 187 -2.47 -3.76 8.06
C LYS A 187 -2.64 -5.26 8.29
N ILE A 188 -2.91 -6.01 7.23
CA ILE A 188 -3.34 -7.40 7.27
C ILE A 188 -2.11 -8.31 7.38
N PRO A 189 -1.95 -9.07 8.48
CA PRO A 189 -0.87 -10.05 8.60
C PRO A 189 -1.03 -11.14 7.55
N ILE A 190 0.07 -11.48 6.86
CA ILE A 190 0.16 -12.62 5.95
C ILE A 190 1.41 -13.45 6.26
N THR A 191 1.34 -14.74 5.94
CA THR A 191 2.47 -15.66 6.01
C THR A 191 2.74 -16.29 4.66
N ASP A 192 3.92 -16.91 4.52
CA ASP A 192 4.30 -17.60 3.28
C ASP A 192 3.45 -18.86 3.02
N GLU A 193 2.86 -19.43 4.08
CA GLU A 193 1.99 -20.62 3.99
C GLU A 193 0.58 -20.29 3.51
N MET A 194 0.13 -19.02 3.62
CA MET A 194 -1.18 -18.59 3.16
C MET A 194 -1.28 -18.66 1.65
N ASP A 195 -2.30 -19.33 1.16
CA ASP A 195 -2.59 -19.36 -0.27
C ASP A 195 -3.18 -18.03 -0.78
N GLN A 196 -3.27 -17.90 -2.11
CA GLN A 196 -3.85 -16.72 -2.75
C GLN A 196 -5.29 -16.47 -2.31
N LYS A 197 -6.10 -17.52 -2.20
CA LYS A 197 -7.51 -17.41 -1.84
C LYS A 197 -7.72 -16.89 -0.42
N GLU A 198 -6.87 -17.32 0.51
CA GLU A 198 -6.87 -16.83 1.88
C GLU A 198 -6.53 -15.35 1.93
N LYS A 199 -5.49 -14.90 1.22
CA LYS A 199 -5.08 -13.49 1.12
C LYS A 199 -6.20 -12.62 0.53
N ILE A 200 -6.85 -13.07 -0.55
CA ILE A 200 -8.01 -12.38 -1.15
C ILE A 200 -9.19 -12.30 -0.18
N ASN A 201 -9.47 -13.37 0.56
CA ASN A 201 -10.56 -13.36 1.55
C ASN A 201 -10.28 -12.37 2.70
N LEU A 202 -9.04 -12.28 3.14
CA LEU A 202 -8.63 -11.30 4.15
C LEU A 202 -8.79 -9.86 3.65
N LEU A 203 -8.39 -9.56 2.40
CA LEU A 203 -8.64 -8.26 1.77
C LEU A 203 -10.15 -7.96 1.74
N ALA A 204 -10.96 -8.87 1.22
CA ALA A 204 -12.41 -8.69 1.11
C ALA A 204 -13.06 -8.44 2.49
N LYS A 205 -12.67 -9.21 3.52
CA LYS A 205 -13.16 -9.05 4.89
C LYS A 205 -12.86 -7.66 5.44
N ASN A 206 -11.64 -7.16 5.24
CA ASN A 206 -11.23 -5.86 5.76
C ASN A 206 -11.86 -4.70 4.97
N ILE A 207 -12.09 -4.86 3.66
CA ILE A 207 -12.86 -3.91 2.85
C ILE A 207 -14.29 -3.79 3.39
N VAL A 208 -14.97 -4.92 3.61
CA VAL A 208 -16.32 -4.92 4.19
C VAL A 208 -16.33 -4.28 5.56
N LYS A 209 -15.40 -4.66 6.44
CA LYS A 209 -15.30 -4.11 7.79
C LYS A 209 -15.17 -2.58 7.75
N MET A 210 -14.24 -2.07 6.95
CA MET A 210 -14.00 -0.63 6.80
C MET A 210 -15.26 0.14 6.40
N PHE A 211 -16.01 -0.36 5.41
CA PHE A 211 -17.19 0.37 4.91
C PHE A 211 -18.49 0.14 5.69
N THR A 212 -18.53 -0.83 6.60
CA THR A 212 -19.77 -1.17 7.32
C THR A 212 -19.70 -0.96 8.82
N GLN A 213 -18.50 -0.86 9.40
CA GLN A 213 -18.33 -0.88 10.85
C GLN A 213 -17.49 0.28 11.39
N ASP A 214 -16.71 0.96 10.53
CA ASP A 214 -15.74 1.93 10.97
C ASP A 214 -16.17 3.38 10.74
N ASP A 215 -15.57 4.28 11.50
CA ASP A 215 -15.68 5.72 11.32
C ASP A 215 -14.64 6.19 10.28
N MET A 216 -15.09 6.37 9.05
CA MET A 216 -14.23 6.78 7.94
C MET A 216 -13.63 8.18 8.13
N ASP A 217 -14.30 9.07 8.85
CA ASP A 217 -13.79 10.43 9.14
C ASP A 217 -12.63 10.36 10.14
N ALA A 218 -12.76 9.51 11.17
CA ALA A 218 -11.69 9.26 12.12
C ALA A 218 -10.45 8.66 11.41
N PHE A 219 -10.62 7.65 10.57
CA PHE A 219 -9.53 7.07 9.78
C PHE A 219 -8.88 8.09 8.84
N SER A 220 -9.69 8.95 8.21
CA SER A 220 -9.19 10.02 7.35
C SER A 220 -8.36 11.04 8.14
N ALA A 221 -8.79 11.42 9.33
CA ALA A 221 -8.06 12.34 10.21
C ALA A 221 -6.68 11.78 10.59
N HIS A 222 -6.59 10.50 10.98
CA HIS A 222 -5.33 9.83 11.29
C HIS A 222 -4.42 9.69 10.06
N SER A 223 -4.99 9.46 8.85
CA SER A 223 -4.20 9.49 7.61
C SER A 223 -3.53 10.85 7.40
N TYR A 224 -4.24 11.95 7.58
CA TYR A 224 -3.66 13.30 7.50
C TYR A 224 -2.59 13.54 8.58
N GLU A 225 -2.83 13.08 9.80
CA GLU A 225 -1.83 13.20 10.87
C GLU A 225 -0.54 12.46 10.51
N LYS A 226 -0.64 11.24 10.02
CA LYS A 226 0.49 10.47 9.51
C LYS A 226 1.25 11.18 8.40
N ALA A 227 0.52 11.79 7.47
CA ALA A 227 1.10 12.48 6.33
C ALA A 227 1.88 13.75 6.71
N ARG A 228 1.53 14.43 7.81
CA ARG A 228 2.23 15.66 8.27
C ARG A 228 3.71 15.47 8.53
N GLY A 229 4.13 14.27 8.90
CA GLY A 229 5.55 13.95 9.08
C GLY A 229 6.37 13.94 7.79
N TYR A 230 5.72 14.17 6.62
CA TYR A 230 6.31 14.13 5.28
C TYR A 230 6.12 15.43 4.49
N LEU A 231 5.67 16.51 5.14
CA LEU A 231 5.60 17.86 4.58
C LEU A 231 6.97 18.53 4.53
#